data_a0f3713282a189abf88d94a519fecdb8
#
_entry.id   a0f3713282a189abf88d94a519fecdb8
#
_cell.length_a   1.000
_cell.length_b   1.000
_cell.length_c   1.000
_cell.angle_alpha   90.00
_cell.angle_beta   90.00
_cell.angle_gamma   90.00
#
_symmetry.space_group_name_H-M   'P 1'
#
loop_
_entity.id
_entity.type
_entity.pdbx_description
1 polymer ?
#
loop_
_entity_poly.entity_id
_entity_poly.type
_entity_poly.pdbx_seq_one_letter_code
_entity_poly.pdbx_strand_id
1 'polypeptide(L)'
;MSNHLAIATVTAALMRYLQSVVGAAVGNAVVTAVRPDGPNSGVPATGVNIFLYQATPNAAWRNQDLPTRRPDGSLAQRPQIALDLHYLLTFYGDEALLEPQRILGSAVAALHARPVLTREEIRSAVAALPFLSGSDLADEIETVKFTPQPLTLEELSKLWSVLFQTPYVLSMAYDASVVLIAADGQPSMAQPVQRPAIHVLPSVVGLSPAAPDALPGLQLWLRGDADVEYAASGAISAWRDQSGAAHHAVQPTANQRPLLVRGVINGRPALRFDGVDDCLAIEQLTYATAGAISGLTLFALLRTTSAQAQTLISFDRSAYWEAGLTGGVGAGRGRWSTQPQVGATHHLDSPGPLNDGLWRLVCMRFAAGATATKQLFIDGVLVATADAHPGQNLGNGAARFGFVGAASQANVFNGAVAGDFFRGELAELVLYHRALSEDERDRVEQYFVEKYG
;
A
#
# COMPACT_ATOMS: atom_id res chain seq x y z
N MET A 1 5.30 20.73 19.04
CA MET A 1 4.80 20.24 17.74
C MET A 1 3.36 20.71 17.63
N SER A 2 3.02 21.46 16.58
CA SER A 2 1.68 22.04 16.49
C SER A 2 0.66 21.06 15.92
N ASN A 3 -0.56 21.16 16.42
CA ASN A 3 -1.69 20.31 16.06
C ASN A 3 -2.59 20.93 14.97
N HIS A 4 -3.71 20.32 14.69
CA HIS A 4 -4.70 20.77 13.69
C HIS A 4 -5.25 22.20 13.92
N LEU A 5 -5.07 22.78 15.11
CA LEU A 5 -5.48 24.15 15.42
C LEU A 5 -4.47 25.22 14.95
N ALA A 6 -3.30 24.83 14.47
CA ALA A 6 -2.22 25.75 14.11
C ALA A 6 -2.65 26.86 13.15
N ILE A 7 -3.34 26.51 12.05
CA ILE A 7 -3.79 27.48 11.04
C ILE A 7 -4.75 28.53 11.67
N ALA A 8 -5.72 28.06 12.43
CA ALA A 8 -6.67 28.95 13.11
C ALA A 8 -5.97 29.85 14.13
N THR A 9 -4.97 29.32 14.83
CA THR A 9 -4.18 30.07 15.81
C THR A 9 -3.32 31.17 15.15
N VAL A 10 -2.70 30.89 13.99
CA VAL A 10 -1.96 31.91 13.22
C VAL A 10 -2.90 33.05 12.81
N THR A 11 -4.07 32.72 12.27
CA THR A 11 -5.07 33.73 11.87
C THR A 11 -5.52 34.57 13.06
N ALA A 12 -5.83 33.95 14.19
CA ALA A 12 -6.26 34.64 15.39
C ALA A 12 -5.16 35.55 15.99
N ALA A 13 -3.92 35.10 15.99
CA ALA A 13 -2.77 35.88 16.44
C ALA A 13 -2.54 37.09 15.55
N LEU A 14 -2.61 36.92 14.21
CA LEU A 14 -2.53 38.03 13.26
C LEU A 14 -3.65 39.05 13.46
N MET A 15 -4.90 38.60 13.67
CA MET A 15 -6.04 39.50 13.98
C MET A 15 -5.78 40.36 15.20
N ARG A 16 -5.33 39.77 16.30
CA ARG A 16 -5.05 40.50 17.54
C ARG A 16 -3.88 41.45 17.38
N TYR A 17 -2.84 41.03 16.70
CA TYR A 17 -1.68 41.87 16.40
C TYR A 17 -2.11 43.13 15.62
N LEU A 18 -2.83 42.96 14.52
CA LEU A 18 -3.26 44.06 13.67
C LEU A 18 -4.32 44.93 14.39
N GLN A 19 -5.21 44.37 15.23
CA GLN A 19 -6.17 45.14 15.98
C GLN A 19 -5.53 46.19 16.88
N SER A 20 -4.39 45.84 17.51
CA SER A 20 -3.66 46.78 18.37
C SER A 20 -3.04 47.95 17.60
N VAL A 21 -2.74 47.73 16.31
CA VAL A 21 -2.07 48.67 15.44
C VAL A 21 -3.05 49.60 14.71
N VAL A 22 -4.08 49.00 14.06
CA VAL A 22 -5.00 49.76 13.20
C VAL A 22 -5.93 50.67 14.01
N GLY A 23 -6.28 50.27 15.24
CA GLY A 23 -7.06 51.08 16.15
C GLY A 23 -6.33 52.36 16.58
N ALA A 24 -5.01 52.40 16.55
CA ALA A 24 -4.23 53.61 16.78
C ALA A 24 -4.19 54.56 15.55
N ALA A 25 -4.32 54.02 14.35
CA ALA A 25 -4.33 54.80 13.10
C ALA A 25 -5.70 55.43 12.81
N VAL A 26 -6.80 54.68 13.10
CA VAL A 26 -8.19 55.07 12.94
C VAL A 26 -8.95 54.49 14.12
N GLY A 27 -9.44 55.37 15.04
CA GLY A 27 -9.91 54.97 16.39
C GLY A 27 -11.04 53.97 16.43
N ASN A 28 -11.83 53.84 15.37
CA ASN A 28 -12.96 52.88 15.26
C ASN A 28 -12.63 51.70 14.36
N ALA A 29 -11.38 51.51 13.92
CA ALA A 29 -10.98 50.43 13.04
C ALA A 29 -11.07 49.06 13.75
N VAL A 30 -11.69 48.10 13.08
CA VAL A 30 -11.90 46.71 13.57
C VAL A 30 -11.20 45.74 12.64
N VAL A 31 -10.63 44.66 13.19
CA VAL A 31 -10.04 43.56 12.41
C VAL A 31 -10.97 42.36 12.44
N THR A 32 -11.31 41.86 11.27
CA THR A 32 -12.11 40.64 11.08
C THR A 32 -11.33 39.58 10.28
N ALA A 33 -11.80 38.32 10.35
CA ALA A 33 -11.26 37.25 9.52
C ALA A 33 -12.43 36.47 8.93
N VAL A 34 -12.96 36.98 7.84
CA VAL A 34 -14.13 36.43 7.16
C VAL A 34 -13.87 36.42 5.65
N ARG A 35 -14.66 35.65 4.91
CA ARG A 35 -14.66 35.72 3.46
C ARG A 35 -15.29 37.02 2.97
N PRO A 36 -14.62 37.82 2.15
CA PRO A 36 -15.12 39.11 1.69
C PRO A 36 -16.13 38.98 0.54
N ASP A 37 -17.25 38.25 0.70
CA ASP A 37 -18.22 37.97 -0.33
C ASP A 37 -19.61 38.58 -0.02
N GLY A 38 -19.92 39.70 -0.63
CA GLY A 38 -21.25 40.27 -0.69
C GLY A 38 -21.68 41.14 0.53
N PRO A 39 -22.85 41.76 0.43
CA PRO A 39 -23.42 42.52 1.49
C PRO A 39 -23.85 41.58 2.63
N ASN A 40 -23.41 41.81 3.84
CA ASN A 40 -23.51 41.00 5.05
C ASN A 40 -22.40 39.98 5.28
N SER A 41 -21.25 40.09 4.58
CA SER A 41 -20.09 39.18 4.76
C SER A 41 -19.41 39.28 6.13
N GLY A 42 -19.83 40.22 6.99
CA GLY A 42 -19.17 40.44 8.27
C GLY A 42 -17.84 41.19 8.19
N VAL A 43 -17.47 41.72 7.00
CA VAL A 43 -16.35 42.65 6.86
C VAL A 43 -16.59 43.93 7.62
N PRO A 44 -15.55 44.61 8.16
CA PRO A 44 -15.74 45.83 8.95
C PRO A 44 -16.13 47.00 8.04
N ALA A 45 -16.97 47.93 8.58
CA ALA A 45 -17.23 49.17 7.88
C ALA A 45 -15.95 50.05 7.78
N THR A 46 -15.14 50.05 8.82
CA THR A 46 -13.79 50.66 8.89
C THR A 46 -12.83 49.67 9.54
N GLY A 47 -11.74 49.35 8.86
CA GLY A 47 -10.75 48.42 9.41
C GLY A 47 -10.09 47.50 8.38
N VAL A 48 -9.66 46.34 8.85
CA VAL A 48 -8.99 45.33 8.05
C VAL A 48 -9.74 44.00 8.11
N ASN A 49 -9.97 43.39 6.99
CA ASN A 49 -10.37 41.98 6.95
C ASN A 49 -9.23 41.10 6.47
N ILE A 50 -8.98 40.00 7.17
CA ILE A 50 -7.94 39.02 6.91
C ILE A 50 -8.62 37.80 6.29
N PHE A 51 -8.33 37.50 5.04
CA PHE A 51 -8.87 36.34 4.34
C PHE A 51 -7.76 35.34 3.99
N LEU A 52 -7.80 34.14 4.59
CA LEU A 52 -6.95 33.04 4.18
C LEU A 52 -7.53 32.46 2.89
N TYR A 53 -6.90 32.75 1.75
CA TYR A 53 -7.44 32.34 0.46
C TYR A 53 -6.78 31.04 -0.07
N GLN A 54 -5.60 30.69 0.45
CA GLN A 54 -4.89 29.47 0.02
C GLN A 54 -3.94 28.97 1.11
N ALA A 55 -3.74 27.68 1.19
CA ALA A 55 -2.67 27.02 1.92
C ALA A 55 -1.92 26.09 0.97
N THR A 56 -0.60 26.16 0.92
CA THR A 56 0.24 25.34 0.04
C THR A 56 1.33 24.62 0.84
N PRO A 57 1.76 23.41 0.41
CA PRO A 57 2.91 22.76 1.00
C PRO A 57 4.18 23.63 0.82
N ASN A 58 4.94 23.81 1.90
CA ASN A 58 6.19 24.56 1.84
C ASN A 58 7.27 23.75 1.11
N ALA A 59 7.79 24.29 0.00
CA ALA A 59 8.73 23.61 -0.87
C ALA A 59 10.10 23.33 -0.21
N ALA A 60 10.53 24.17 0.73
CA ALA A 60 11.83 24.01 1.40
C ALA A 60 11.79 22.93 2.49
N TRP A 61 10.63 22.73 3.13
CA TRP A 61 10.45 21.82 4.26
C TRP A 61 9.83 20.47 3.88
N ARG A 62 9.33 20.29 2.67
CA ARG A 62 8.64 19.08 2.22
C ARG A 62 9.44 17.78 2.34
N ASN A 63 10.76 17.86 2.47
CA ASN A 63 11.64 16.70 2.59
C ASN A 63 12.15 16.49 4.04
N GLN A 64 11.69 17.29 5.00
CA GLN A 64 12.09 17.18 6.41
C GLN A 64 11.10 16.34 7.26
N ASP A 65 10.05 15.86 6.69
CA ASP A 65 9.10 14.91 7.31
C ASP A 65 9.64 13.46 7.39
N LEU A 66 10.85 13.20 6.84
CA LEU A 66 11.56 11.93 6.82
C LEU A 66 12.93 12.05 7.50
N PRO A 67 13.42 10.99 8.17
CA PRO A 67 12.75 9.85 8.70
C PRO A 67 12.22 10.10 10.11
N THR A 68 11.02 9.69 10.35
CA THR A 68 10.39 9.82 11.66
C THR A 68 10.86 8.77 12.68
N ARG A 69 11.73 7.84 12.26
CA ARG A 69 12.20 6.72 13.08
C ARG A 69 13.72 6.69 13.21
N ARG A 70 14.18 6.29 14.40
CA ARG A 70 15.59 5.96 14.66
C ARG A 70 15.95 4.57 14.11
N PRO A 71 17.25 4.24 13.99
CA PRO A 71 17.69 2.91 13.55
C PRO A 71 17.16 1.74 14.40
N ASP A 72 16.83 1.97 15.66
CA ASP A 72 16.22 1.01 16.57
C ASP A 72 14.71 0.82 16.37
N GLY A 73 14.11 1.50 15.38
CA GLY A 73 12.68 1.46 15.08
C GLY A 73 11.83 2.37 15.98
N SER A 74 12.41 3.01 17.01
CA SER A 74 11.69 3.96 17.86
C SER A 74 11.38 5.24 17.10
N LEU A 75 10.28 5.90 17.49
CA LEU A 75 9.89 7.16 16.90
C LEU A 75 10.89 8.25 17.30
N ALA A 76 11.49 8.92 16.29
CA ALA A 76 12.33 10.08 16.53
C ALA A 76 11.49 11.37 16.54
N GLN A 77 10.51 11.45 15.64
CA GLN A 77 9.65 12.61 15.42
C GLN A 77 8.30 12.16 14.84
N ARG A 78 7.22 12.87 15.17
CA ARG A 78 5.92 12.62 14.52
C ARG A 78 5.96 13.10 13.07
N PRO A 79 5.25 12.44 12.13
CA PRO A 79 5.08 12.97 10.79
C PRO A 79 4.49 14.38 10.83
N GLN A 80 5.09 15.31 10.11
CA GLN A 80 4.68 16.71 10.06
C GLN A 80 4.48 17.13 8.62
N ILE A 81 3.49 18.00 8.39
CA ILE A 81 3.36 18.74 7.14
C ILE A 81 3.72 20.20 7.38
N ALA A 82 4.54 20.75 6.50
CA ALA A 82 4.91 22.16 6.49
C ALA A 82 4.07 22.91 5.47
N LEU A 83 3.40 23.97 5.90
CA LEU A 83 2.48 24.76 5.07
C LEU A 83 2.90 26.24 5.04
N ASP A 84 2.68 26.85 3.87
CA ASP A 84 2.61 28.31 3.68
C ASP A 84 1.14 28.71 3.59
N LEU A 85 0.78 29.74 4.36
CA LEU A 85 -0.60 30.25 4.41
C LEU A 85 -0.63 31.61 3.66
N HIS A 86 -1.51 31.71 2.66
CA HIS A 86 -1.63 32.91 1.83
C HIS A 86 -2.84 33.71 2.25
N TYR A 87 -2.57 34.91 2.75
CA TYR A 87 -3.58 35.84 3.27
C TYR A 87 -3.80 37.03 2.33
N LEU A 88 -5.04 37.39 2.10
CA LEU A 88 -5.44 38.65 1.50
C LEU A 88 -5.96 39.59 2.61
N LEU A 89 -5.25 40.69 2.84
CA LEU A 89 -5.67 41.76 3.71
C LEU A 89 -6.44 42.79 2.88
N THR A 90 -7.68 43.07 3.25
CA THR A 90 -8.56 44.05 2.59
C THR A 90 -8.90 45.19 3.54
N PHE A 91 -8.85 46.43 3.04
CA PHE A 91 -8.87 47.64 3.84
C PHE A 91 -10.14 48.44 3.54
N TYR A 92 -10.91 48.79 4.58
CA TYR A 92 -12.21 49.42 4.51
C TYR A 92 -12.21 50.73 5.34
N GLY A 93 -13.06 51.70 4.94
CA GLY A 93 -13.21 52.93 5.63
C GLY A 93 -13.72 54.05 4.73
N ASP A 94 -13.78 55.28 5.24
CA ASP A 94 -14.17 56.45 4.49
C ASP A 94 -13.08 56.86 3.50
N GLU A 95 -13.38 56.74 2.22
CA GLU A 95 -12.46 57.10 1.11
C GLU A 95 -12.15 58.59 1.09
N ALA A 96 -13.08 59.47 1.51
CA ALA A 96 -12.86 60.91 1.55
C ALA A 96 -11.86 61.31 2.64
N LEU A 97 -11.74 60.46 3.68
CA LEU A 97 -10.76 60.68 4.78
C LEU A 97 -9.51 59.83 4.58
N LEU A 98 -9.37 59.15 3.43
CA LEU A 98 -8.28 58.23 3.08
C LEU A 98 -8.05 57.15 4.15
N GLU A 99 -9.10 56.72 4.85
CA GLU A 99 -9.01 55.74 5.95
C GLU A 99 -8.40 54.43 5.49
N PRO A 100 -8.84 53.80 4.34
CA PRO A 100 -8.27 52.56 3.88
C PRO A 100 -6.74 52.65 3.67
N GLN A 101 -6.23 53.76 3.07
CA GLN A 101 -4.82 53.96 2.84
C GLN A 101 -4.03 54.18 4.14
N ARG A 102 -4.61 54.86 5.12
CA ARG A 102 -4.00 55.09 6.44
C ARG A 102 -3.89 53.80 7.22
N ILE A 103 -4.97 52.97 7.19
CA ILE A 103 -4.96 51.66 7.82
C ILE A 103 -3.97 50.70 7.14
N LEU A 104 -3.92 50.68 5.81
CA LEU A 104 -2.93 49.90 5.04
C LEU A 104 -1.51 50.30 5.45
N GLY A 105 -1.21 51.61 5.45
CA GLY A 105 0.12 52.09 5.82
C GLY A 105 0.53 51.69 7.24
N SER A 106 -0.41 51.74 8.20
CA SER A 106 -0.17 51.32 9.58
C SER A 106 0.07 49.83 9.69
N ALA A 107 -0.75 48.98 9.00
CA ALA A 107 -0.60 47.54 9.01
C ALA A 107 0.72 47.09 8.38
N VAL A 108 1.09 47.70 7.22
CA VAL A 108 2.36 47.36 6.52
C VAL A 108 3.57 47.75 7.37
N ALA A 109 3.56 48.96 7.96
CA ALA A 109 4.63 49.41 8.83
C ALA A 109 4.83 48.49 10.04
N ALA A 110 3.73 48.03 10.66
CA ALA A 110 3.77 47.10 11.78
C ALA A 110 4.30 45.72 11.40
N LEU A 111 3.79 45.13 10.32
CA LEU A 111 4.22 43.83 9.85
C LEU A 111 5.66 43.85 9.35
N HIS A 112 6.14 45.00 8.81
CA HIS A 112 7.52 45.13 8.43
C HIS A 112 8.45 45.29 9.64
N ALA A 113 8.01 46.01 10.67
CA ALA A 113 8.79 46.20 11.90
C ALA A 113 8.87 44.90 12.74
N ARG A 114 7.83 44.13 12.76
CA ARG A 114 7.75 42.80 13.48
C ARG A 114 7.11 41.77 12.61
N PRO A 115 7.89 41.17 11.68
CA PRO A 115 7.31 40.20 10.72
C PRO A 115 7.07 38.81 11.31
N VAL A 116 7.52 38.52 12.53
CA VAL A 116 7.47 37.22 13.18
C VAL A 116 6.47 37.27 14.33
N LEU A 117 5.53 36.32 14.37
CA LEU A 117 4.66 36.14 15.53
C LEU A 117 5.45 35.69 16.75
N THR A 118 5.32 36.42 17.84
CA THR A 118 5.93 36.02 19.11
C THR A 118 5.09 34.96 19.82
N ARG A 119 5.75 34.14 20.64
CA ARG A 119 5.05 33.15 21.48
C ARG A 119 4.04 33.79 22.41
N GLU A 120 4.28 35.02 22.86
CA GLU A 120 3.35 35.78 23.72
C GLU A 120 2.09 36.17 22.96
N GLU A 121 2.20 36.65 21.72
CA GLU A 121 1.07 36.96 20.85
C GLU A 121 0.21 35.74 20.57
N ILE A 122 0.85 34.59 20.29
CA ILE A 122 0.19 33.31 20.06
C ILE A 122 -0.57 32.89 21.34
N ARG A 123 0.07 32.89 22.52
CA ARG A 123 -0.58 32.53 23.79
C ARG A 123 -1.70 33.45 24.12
N SER A 124 -1.56 34.76 23.86
CA SER A 124 -2.63 35.76 24.05
C SER A 124 -3.85 35.46 23.14
N ALA A 125 -3.62 35.05 21.89
CA ALA A 125 -4.68 34.65 20.98
C ALA A 125 -5.40 33.39 21.45
N VAL A 126 -4.67 32.39 21.88
CA VAL A 126 -5.21 31.13 22.43
C VAL A 126 -6.04 31.39 23.68
N ALA A 127 -5.55 32.23 24.59
CA ALA A 127 -6.30 32.57 25.85
C ALA A 127 -7.60 33.35 25.59
N ALA A 128 -7.66 34.10 24.50
CA ALA A 128 -8.85 34.90 24.17
C ALA A 128 -9.96 34.14 23.48
N LEU A 129 -9.66 32.98 22.87
CA LEU A 129 -10.60 32.20 22.05
C LEU A 129 -10.71 30.77 22.58
N PRO A 130 -11.78 30.38 23.26
CA PRO A 130 -11.92 29.07 23.92
C PRO A 130 -11.73 27.88 22.99
N PHE A 131 -12.11 27.99 21.70
CA PHE A 131 -11.94 26.93 20.71
C PHE A 131 -10.46 26.67 20.32
N LEU A 132 -9.54 27.56 20.70
CA LEU A 132 -8.09 27.42 20.51
C LEU A 132 -7.37 26.86 21.73
N SER A 133 -8.08 26.56 22.84
CA SER A 133 -7.47 26.16 24.12
C SER A 133 -6.54 24.92 24.03
N GLY A 134 -6.70 24.09 23.02
CA GLY A 134 -5.81 22.94 22.75
C GLY A 134 -4.64 23.21 21.80
N SER A 135 -4.45 24.47 21.35
CA SER A 135 -3.37 24.80 20.42
C SER A 135 -2.02 24.83 21.12
N ASP A 136 -1.04 24.15 20.57
CA ASP A 136 0.34 24.07 21.04
C ASP A 136 1.35 24.83 20.13
N LEU A 137 0.85 25.70 19.23
CA LEU A 137 1.66 26.46 18.30
C LEU A 137 2.72 27.35 19.00
N ALA A 138 2.43 27.86 20.21
CA ALA A 138 3.37 28.67 20.97
C ALA A 138 4.60 27.91 21.46
N ASP A 139 4.53 26.57 21.50
CA ASP A 139 5.62 25.69 21.94
C ASP A 139 6.44 25.12 20.79
N GLU A 140 6.11 25.54 19.54
CA GLU A 140 6.86 25.16 18.34
C GLU A 140 8.24 25.82 18.31
N ILE A 141 9.22 25.10 17.71
CA ILE A 141 10.60 25.62 17.56
C ILE A 141 10.62 26.69 16.47
N GLU A 142 9.96 26.40 15.36
CA GLU A 142 9.87 27.31 14.22
C GLU A 142 8.85 28.43 14.51
N THR A 143 9.19 29.61 14.02
CA THR A 143 8.36 30.81 14.19
C THR A 143 7.70 31.17 12.87
N VAL A 144 6.42 31.58 12.95
CA VAL A 144 5.66 32.00 11.77
C VAL A 144 6.04 33.42 11.38
N LYS A 145 6.57 33.59 10.16
CA LYS A 145 6.97 34.87 9.61
C LYS A 145 6.00 35.31 8.52
N PHE A 146 5.55 36.56 8.59
CA PHE A 146 4.76 37.22 7.54
C PHE A 146 5.67 37.94 6.55
N THR A 147 5.49 37.64 5.26
CA THR A 147 6.22 38.24 4.14
C THR A 147 5.23 38.81 3.13
N PRO A 148 5.39 40.07 2.68
CA PRO A 148 4.55 40.59 1.61
C PRO A 148 4.68 39.74 0.34
N GLN A 149 3.55 39.34 -0.24
CA GLN A 149 3.52 38.61 -1.51
C GLN A 149 3.26 39.63 -2.65
N PRO A 150 4.18 39.76 -3.62
CA PRO A 150 3.96 40.61 -4.77
C PRO A 150 2.98 39.95 -5.73
N LEU A 151 1.73 40.40 -5.79
CA LEU A 151 0.76 39.99 -6.79
C LEU A 151 0.77 40.99 -7.96
N THR A 152 0.81 40.47 -9.19
CA THR A 152 0.56 41.25 -10.39
C THR A 152 -0.92 41.67 -10.44
N LEU A 153 -1.25 42.69 -11.20
CA LEU A 153 -2.62 43.14 -11.37
C LEU A 153 -3.53 42.02 -11.94
N GLU A 154 -2.96 41.16 -12.79
CA GLU A 154 -3.68 40.00 -13.35
C GLU A 154 -3.98 38.96 -12.28
N GLU A 155 -3.03 38.59 -11.44
CA GLU A 155 -3.21 37.64 -10.32
C GLU A 155 -4.20 38.18 -9.31
N LEU A 156 -4.10 39.46 -8.97
CA LEU A 156 -5.05 40.11 -8.09
C LEU A 156 -6.47 40.10 -8.68
N SER A 157 -6.61 40.40 -9.97
CA SER A 157 -7.90 40.35 -10.67
C SER A 157 -8.50 38.93 -10.67
N LYS A 158 -7.66 37.91 -10.91
CA LYS A 158 -8.10 36.52 -10.84
C LYS A 158 -8.57 36.14 -9.42
N LEU A 159 -7.83 36.56 -8.38
CA LEU A 159 -8.19 36.31 -7.00
C LEU A 159 -9.53 36.95 -6.65
N TRP A 160 -9.75 38.20 -7.03
CA TRP A 160 -11.02 38.89 -6.81
C TRP A 160 -12.19 38.30 -7.61
N SER A 161 -11.92 37.74 -8.80
CA SER A 161 -12.95 37.08 -9.62
C SER A 161 -13.53 35.81 -8.98
N VAL A 162 -12.78 35.13 -8.12
CA VAL A 162 -13.24 33.98 -7.32
C VAL A 162 -14.25 34.41 -6.25
N LEU A 163 -14.21 35.68 -5.81
CA LEU A 163 -15.13 36.28 -4.85
C LEU A 163 -16.33 36.86 -5.61
N PHE A 164 -17.12 36.04 -6.24
CA PHE A 164 -18.22 36.39 -7.14
C PHE A 164 -19.08 37.56 -6.65
N GLN A 165 -19.28 38.59 -7.51
CA GLN A 165 -20.04 39.82 -7.24
C GLN A 165 -19.52 40.73 -6.10
N THR A 166 -18.30 40.51 -5.63
CA THR A 166 -17.67 41.39 -4.62
C THR A 166 -16.94 42.54 -5.32
N PRO A 167 -17.25 43.81 -5.08
CA PRO A 167 -16.49 44.91 -5.63
C PRO A 167 -15.06 44.89 -5.12
N TYR A 168 -14.11 45.27 -6.00
CA TYR A 168 -12.71 45.40 -5.62
C TYR A 168 -12.53 46.41 -4.48
N VAL A 169 -11.73 46.02 -3.48
CA VAL A 169 -11.33 46.84 -2.34
C VAL A 169 -9.80 46.87 -2.26
N LEU A 170 -9.26 47.98 -1.78
CA LEU A 170 -7.81 48.13 -1.56
C LEU A 170 -7.30 46.93 -0.75
N SER A 171 -6.31 46.21 -1.30
CA SER A 171 -5.87 44.95 -0.72
C SER A 171 -4.36 44.73 -0.89
N MET A 172 -3.80 43.91 -0.01
CA MET A 172 -2.40 43.47 -0.06
C MET A 172 -2.29 42.01 0.38
N ALA A 173 -1.50 41.22 -0.31
CA ALA A 173 -1.26 39.83 0.02
C ALA A 173 -0.03 39.63 0.90
N TYR A 174 -0.12 38.65 1.80
CA TYR A 174 0.96 38.22 2.69
C TYR A 174 1.02 36.71 2.76
N ASP A 175 2.24 36.18 2.83
CA ASP A 175 2.50 34.78 3.14
C ASP A 175 2.92 34.63 4.59
N ALA A 176 2.30 33.67 5.29
CA ALA A 176 2.75 33.25 6.62
C ALA A 176 3.47 31.89 6.50
N SER A 177 4.78 31.89 6.71
CA SER A 177 5.67 30.74 6.56
C SER A 177 6.53 30.58 7.82
N VAL A 178 6.80 29.42 8.31
CA VAL A 178 6.29 28.09 7.99
C VAL A 178 5.35 27.65 9.12
N VAL A 179 4.23 27.04 8.78
CA VAL A 179 3.31 26.48 9.77
C VAL A 179 3.43 24.96 9.72
N LEU A 180 3.93 24.36 10.80
CA LEU A 180 4.09 22.92 10.95
C LEU A 180 2.85 22.32 11.61
N ILE A 181 2.32 21.22 11.05
CA ILE A 181 1.21 20.47 11.64
C ILE A 181 1.63 19.02 11.79
N ALA A 182 1.63 18.52 13.03
CA ALA A 182 1.94 17.13 13.34
C ALA A 182 0.69 16.25 13.26
N ALA A 183 0.86 15.00 12.82
CA ALA A 183 -0.22 14.02 12.86
C ALA A 183 -0.58 13.64 14.29
N ASP A 184 -1.89 13.59 14.61
CA ASP A 184 -2.40 13.22 15.94
C ASP A 184 -2.26 11.72 16.25
N GLY A 185 -2.02 10.88 15.23
CA GLY A 185 -1.85 9.45 15.39
C GLY A 185 -0.67 9.11 16.32
N GLN A 186 -0.92 8.38 17.40
CA GLN A 186 0.17 7.70 18.09
C GLN A 186 0.72 6.64 17.12
N PRO A 187 1.96 6.78 16.64
CA PRO A 187 2.53 5.75 15.81
C PRO A 187 2.66 4.49 16.65
N SER A 188 2.03 3.40 16.21
CA SER A 188 2.31 2.09 16.79
C SER A 188 3.82 1.86 16.72
N MET A 189 4.46 1.56 17.86
CA MET A 189 5.84 1.12 17.85
C MET A 189 5.90 -0.08 16.91
N ALA A 190 6.70 0.02 15.84
CA ALA A 190 7.05 -1.17 15.10
C ALA A 190 7.63 -2.14 16.12
N GLN A 191 7.06 -3.32 16.25
CA GLN A 191 7.63 -4.33 17.13
C GLN A 191 9.08 -4.53 16.70
N PRO A 192 10.06 -4.58 17.64
CA PRO A 192 11.43 -4.85 17.27
C PRO A 192 11.43 -6.19 16.52
N VAL A 193 12.12 -6.23 15.37
CA VAL A 193 12.32 -7.46 14.61
C VAL A 193 12.98 -8.45 15.56
N GLN A 194 12.20 -9.33 16.18
CA GLN A 194 12.69 -10.28 17.19
C GLN A 194 13.55 -11.38 16.56
N ARG A 195 13.45 -11.53 15.23
CA ARG A 195 14.37 -12.31 14.39
C ARG A 195 14.49 -11.60 13.06
N PRO A 196 15.67 -11.15 12.62
CA PRO A 196 15.87 -10.84 11.22
C PRO A 196 15.73 -12.17 10.48
N ALA A 197 14.61 -12.39 9.81
CA ALA A 197 14.51 -13.44 8.82
C ALA A 197 15.29 -12.93 7.59
N ILE A 198 16.60 -13.05 7.63
CA ILE A 198 17.43 -12.98 6.44
C ILE A 198 17.18 -14.33 5.77
N HIS A 199 16.24 -14.35 4.82
CA HIS A 199 16.14 -15.47 3.90
C HIS A 199 17.32 -15.36 2.95
N VAL A 200 18.45 -15.93 3.35
CA VAL A 200 19.51 -16.28 2.43
C VAL A 200 19.00 -17.53 1.73
N LEU A 201 18.31 -17.36 0.62
CA LEU A 201 18.17 -18.45 -0.34
C LEU A 201 19.61 -18.83 -0.72
N PRO A 202 20.02 -20.09 -0.58
CA PRO A 202 21.40 -20.47 -0.92
C PRO A 202 21.61 -20.14 -2.39
N SER A 203 22.37 -19.08 -2.66
CA SER A 203 22.85 -18.81 -4.00
C SER A 203 23.84 -19.92 -4.34
N VAL A 204 23.46 -20.79 -5.26
CA VAL A 204 24.41 -21.77 -5.80
C VAL A 204 25.39 -20.99 -6.66
N VAL A 205 26.57 -20.75 -6.10
CA VAL A 205 27.63 -19.98 -6.77
C VAL A 205 28.00 -20.67 -8.08
N GLY A 206 27.75 -20.00 -9.20
CA GLY A 206 28.17 -20.46 -10.53
C GLY A 206 27.05 -20.88 -11.48
N LEU A 207 25.79 -20.97 -11.05
CA LEU A 207 24.66 -21.22 -11.96
C LEU A 207 24.01 -19.89 -12.38
N SER A 208 23.86 -19.70 -13.69
CA SER A 208 23.07 -18.60 -14.21
C SER A 208 21.58 -18.90 -14.04
N PRO A 209 20.75 -17.93 -13.57
CA PRO A 209 19.32 -18.11 -13.44
C PRO A 209 18.69 -18.48 -14.79
N ALA A 210 17.63 -19.27 -14.77
CA ALA A 210 16.83 -19.57 -15.95
C ALA A 210 15.39 -19.14 -15.70
N ALA A 211 14.87 -18.23 -16.53
CA ALA A 211 13.45 -17.98 -16.58
C ALA A 211 12.72 -19.30 -16.89
N PRO A 212 11.51 -19.52 -16.33
CA PRO A 212 10.81 -20.79 -16.48
C PRO A 212 10.64 -21.28 -17.92
N ASP A 213 10.44 -20.38 -18.88
CA ASP A 213 10.29 -20.68 -20.31
C ASP A 213 11.61 -21.09 -21.02
N ALA A 214 12.76 -20.88 -20.38
CA ALA A 214 14.05 -21.33 -20.91
C ALA A 214 14.27 -22.85 -20.78
N LEU A 215 13.41 -23.54 -20.04
CA LEU A 215 13.52 -24.99 -19.81
C LEU A 215 12.34 -25.72 -20.46
N PRO A 216 12.59 -26.90 -21.06
CA PRO A 216 11.55 -27.68 -21.71
C PRO A 216 10.56 -28.27 -20.69
N GLY A 217 9.34 -28.57 -21.15
CA GLY A 217 8.30 -29.22 -20.34
C GLY A 217 7.46 -28.29 -19.47
N LEU A 218 7.60 -26.97 -19.62
CA LEU A 218 6.76 -25.98 -18.97
C LEU A 218 5.31 -26.14 -19.47
N GLN A 219 4.36 -26.21 -18.55
CA GLN A 219 2.93 -26.36 -18.84
C GLN A 219 2.11 -25.18 -18.37
N LEU A 220 2.50 -24.55 -17.28
CA LEU A 220 1.77 -23.43 -16.70
C LEU A 220 2.77 -22.48 -16.06
N TRP A 221 2.61 -21.19 -16.34
CA TRP A 221 3.38 -20.13 -15.70
C TRP A 221 2.50 -18.91 -15.46
N LEU A 222 2.05 -18.75 -14.23
CA LEU A 222 1.17 -17.69 -13.79
C LEU A 222 1.97 -16.69 -12.95
N ARG A 223 1.99 -15.41 -13.38
CA ARG A 223 2.74 -14.33 -12.73
C ARG A 223 1.81 -13.21 -12.32
N GLY A 224 1.85 -12.78 -11.05
CA GLY A 224 1.05 -11.66 -10.56
C GLY A 224 1.40 -10.32 -11.20
N ASP A 225 2.61 -10.19 -11.76
CA ASP A 225 3.12 -8.99 -12.43
C ASP A 225 2.97 -8.99 -13.96
N ALA A 226 2.32 -10.01 -14.55
CA ALA A 226 2.12 -10.12 -16.01
C ALA A 226 0.73 -10.61 -16.37
N ASP A 227 0.08 -9.90 -17.30
CA ASP A 227 -1.16 -10.28 -17.99
C ASP A 227 -2.29 -10.78 -17.05
N VAL A 228 -2.58 -9.99 -16.00
CA VAL A 228 -3.70 -10.23 -15.10
C VAL A 228 -4.87 -9.36 -15.51
N GLU A 229 -6.00 -9.98 -15.86
CA GLU A 229 -7.26 -9.27 -16.15
C GLU A 229 -8.08 -9.09 -14.88
N TYR A 230 -8.44 -7.85 -14.56
CA TYR A 230 -9.18 -7.53 -13.34
C TYR A 230 -10.13 -6.34 -13.53
N ALA A 231 -11.20 -6.32 -12.73
CA ALA A 231 -12.13 -5.20 -12.65
C ALA A 231 -11.54 -4.01 -11.89
N ALA A 232 -12.20 -2.85 -11.93
CA ALA A 232 -11.80 -1.66 -11.17
C ALA A 232 -11.71 -1.89 -9.66
N SER A 233 -12.45 -2.87 -9.13
CA SER A 233 -12.37 -3.34 -7.74
C SER A 233 -11.09 -4.13 -7.42
N GLY A 234 -10.29 -4.51 -8.41
CA GLY A 234 -9.16 -5.43 -8.27
C GLY A 234 -9.52 -6.90 -8.39
N ALA A 235 -10.82 -7.26 -8.54
CA ALA A 235 -11.29 -8.65 -8.66
C ALA A 235 -10.83 -9.26 -10.00
N ILE A 236 -10.08 -10.37 -9.94
CA ILE A 236 -9.39 -10.98 -11.07
C ILE A 236 -10.32 -11.92 -11.83
N SER A 237 -10.56 -11.64 -13.11
CA SER A 237 -11.31 -12.52 -14.01
C SER A 237 -10.43 -13.54 -14.73
N ALA A 238 -9.17 -13.22 -15.00
CA ALA A 238 -8.22 -14.13 -15.60
C ALA A 238 -6.78 -13.84 -15.17
N TRP A 239 -6.04 -14.89 -14.91
CA TRP A 239 -4.59 -14.91 -14.72
C TRP A 239 -3.97 -15.62 -15.91
N ARG A 240 -3.38 -14.85 -16.83
CA ARG A 240 -2.92 -15.35 -18.13
C ARG A 240 -1.64 -16.15 -18.00
N ASP A 241 -1.65 -17.34 -18.57
CA ASP A 241 -0.51 -18.23 -18.65
C ASP A 241 0.58 -17.66 -19.56
N GLN A 242 1.81 -17.65 -19.07
CA GLN A 242 3.01 -17.16 -19.75
C GLN A 242 3.87 -18.30 -20.31
N SER A 243 3.42 -19.57 -20.18
CA SER A 243 4.18 -20.75 -20.68
C SER A 243 4.13 -20.92 -22.20
N GLY A 244 3.18 -20.25 -22.85
CA GLY A 244 2.87 -20.41 -24.26
C GLY A 244 1.89 -21.56 -24.56
N ALA A 245 1.47 -22.35 -23.54
CA ALA A 245 0.49 -23.43 -23.70
C ALA A 245 -0.98 -22.96 -23.63
N ALA A 246 -1.20 -21.68 -23.30
CA ALA A 246 -2.52 -21.06 -23.14
C ALA A 246 -3.42 -21.70 -22.05
N HIS A 247 -2.80 -22.23 -20.99
CA HIS A 247 -3.50 -22.79 -19.83
C HIS A 247 -3.88 -21.67 -18.84
N HIS A 248 -4.73 -20.71 -19.27
CA HIS A 248 -5.12 -19.59 -18.46
C HIS A 248 -5.93 -20.03 -17.23
N ALA A 249 -5.75 -19.34 -16.10
CA ALA A 249 -6.57 -19.57 -14.91
C ALA A 249 -7.65 -18.49 -14.85
N VAL A 250 -8.94 -18.87 -14.92
CA VAL A 250 -10.07 -17.94 -15.09
C VAL A 250 -11.16 -18.15 -14.04
N GLN A 251 -11.89 -17.05 -13.73
CA GLN A 251 -13.07 -17.08 -12.87
C GLN A 251 -14.18 -16.20 -13.43
N PRO A 252 -15.21 -16.80 -14.04
CA PRO A 252 -16.35 -16.06 -14.58
C PRO A 252 -17.24 -15.45 -13.49
N THR A 253 -17.36 -16.13 -12.34
CA THR A 253 -18.26 -15.75 -11.22
C THR A 253 -17.61 -14.64 -10.38
N ALA A 254 -18.19 -13.45 -10.37
CA ALA A 254 -17.55 -12.25 -9.83
C ALA A 254 -17.23 -12.31 -8.33
N ASN A 255 -18.06 -12.96 -7.52
CA ASN A 255 -17.86 -13.10 -6.07
C ASN A 255 -16.87 -14.21 -5.66
N GLN A 256 -16.35 -14.98 -6.62
CA GLN A 256 -15.34 -16.02 -6.40
C GLN A 256 -13.96 -15.63 -6.95
N ARG A 257 -13.77 -14.35 -7.22
CA ARG A 257 -12.55 -13.81 -7.84
C ARG A 257 -11.58 -13.33 -6.80
N PRO A 258 -10.36 -13.85 -6.76
CA PRO A 258 -9.30 -13.29 -5.93
C PRO A 258 -8.97 -11.85 -6.33
N LEU A 259 -8.30 -11.12 -5.44
CA LEU A 259 -7.96 -9.71 -5.63
C LEU A 259 -6.50 -9.52 -6.04
N LEU A 260 -6.25 -8.63 -7.00
CA LEU A 260 -4.89 -8.16 -7.30
C LEU A 260 -4.44 -7.16 -6.23
N VAL A 261 -3.40 -7.49 -5.47
CA VAL A 261 -2.78 -6.61 -4.47
C VAL A 261 -1.40 -6.17 -4.95
N ARG A 262 -1.14 -4.87 -4.89
CA ARG A 262 0.08 -4.26 -5.45
C ARG A 262 1.13 -4.02 -4.37
N GLY A 263 2.42 -4.09 -4.78
CA GLY A 263 3.53 -3.71 -3.93
C GLY A 263 3.77 -4.60 -2.71
N VAL A 264 3.32 -5.86 -2.73
CA VAL A 264 3.31 -6.74 -1.55
C VAL A 264 4.56 -7.61 -1.42
N ILE A 265 5.33 -7.77 -2.50
CA ILE A 265 6.61 -8.47 -2.48
C ILE A 265 7.62 -7.73 -3.37
N ASN A 266 8.62 -7.12 -2.77
CA ASN A 266 9.66 -6.32 -3.46
C ASN A 266 9.08 -5.36 -4.53
N GLY A 267 8.01 -4.62 -4.18
CA GLY A 267 7.31 -3.71 -5.08
C GLY A 267 6.41 -4.36 -6.13
N ARG A 268 6.37 -5.70 -6.22
CA ARG A 268 5.57 -6.45 -7.20
C ARG A 268 4.20 -6.84 -6.65
N PRO A 269 3.20 -7.05 -7.52
CA PRO A 269 1.88 -7.50 -7.14
C PRO A 269 1.81 -9.00 -6.89
N ALA A 270 0.75 -9.42 -6.18
CA ALA A 270 0.35 -10.81 -6.01
C ALA A 270 -1.18 -10.93 -6.01
N LEU A 271 -1.70 -12.14 -6.16
CA LEU A 271 -3.10 -12.46 -6.06
C LEU A 271 -3.44 -12.83 -4.62
N ARG A 272 -4.44 -12.17 -4.04
CA ARG A 272 -4.96 -12.46 -2.70
C ARG A 272 -6.26 -13.24 -2.79
N PHE A 273 -6.28 -14.39 -2.13
CA PHE A 273 -7.42 -15.28 -1.97
C PHE A 273 -7.97 -15.15 -0.55
N ASP A 274 -9.28 -15.19 -0.38
CA ASP A 274 -9.96 -14.93 0.90
C ASP A 274 -10.13 -16.18 1.78
N GLY A 275 -9.96 -17.38 1.22
CA GLY A 275 -10.14 -18.65 1.90
C GLY A 275 -11.60 -19.06 2.11
N VAL A 276 -12.53 -18.47 1.38
CA VAL A 276 -13.97 -18.75 1.48
C VAL A 276 -14.49 -19.42 0.21
N ASP A 277 -14.30 -18.77 -0.95
CA ASP A 277 -14.76 -19.27 -2.25
C ASP A 277 -13.91 -18.81 -3.44
N ASP A 278 -12.83 -18.03 -3.21
CA ASP A 278 -11.93 -17.59 -4.24
C ASP A 278 -11.18 -18.76 -4.89
N CYS A 279 -11.31 -18.90 -6.21
CA CYS A 279 -10.59 -19.89 -6.99
C CYS A 279 -10.54 -19.51 -8.47
N LEU A 280 -9.58 -20.09 -9.22
CA LEU A 280 -9.45 -19.92 -10.67
C LEU A 280 -9.40 -21.28 -11.34
N ALA A 281 -10.29 -21.58 -12.31
CA ALA A 281 -10.27 -22.79 -13.11
C ALA A 281 -9.21 -22.70 -14.21
N ILE A 282 -8.41 -23.74 -14.39
CA ILE A 282 -7.34 -23.78 -15.38
C ILE A 282 -7.91 -24.28 -16.73
N GLU A 283 -7.80 -23.45 -17.77
CA GLU A 283 -8.24 -23.76 -19.12
C GLU A 283 -7.29 -24.75 -19.80
N GLN A 284 -7.83 -25.66 -20.61
CA GLN A 284 -7.10 -26.54 -21.54
C GLN A 284 -6.06 -27.49 -20.90
N LEU A 285 -5.79 -27.41 -19.61
CA LEU A 285 -4.95 -28.36 -18.88
C LEU A 285 -5.84 -29.37 -18.15
N THR A 286 -5.86 -30.60 -18.62
CA THR A 286 -6.68 -31.69 -18.06
C THR A 286 -5.94 -33.00 -18.11
N TYR A 287 -6.20 -33.85 -17.13
CA TYR A 287 -5.71 -35.23 -17.09
C TYR A 287 -6.90 -36.18 -17.25
N ALA A 288 -6.74 -37.17 -18.13
CA ALA A 288 -7.78 -38.17 -18.40
C ALA A 288 -7.21 -39.57 -18.72
N THR A 289 -5.89 -39.76 -18.57
CA THR A 289 -5.21 -41.01 -18.91
C THR A 289 -4.54 -41.60 -17.68
N ALA A 290 -4.71 -42.92 -17.49
CA ALA A 290 -4.01 -43.64 -16.43
C ALA A 290 -2.48 -43.60 -16.68
N GLY A 291 -1.73 -43.33 -15.60
CA GLY A 291 -0.27 -43.21 -15.68
C GLY A 291 0.21 -42.02 -16.52
N ALA A 292 -0.56 -40.96 -16.65
CA ALA A 292 -0.26 -39.82 -17.51
C ALA A 292 0.99 -39.02 -17.07
N ILE A 293 1.34 -39.08 -15.78
CA ILE A 293 2.39 -38.23 -15.22
C ILE A 293 3.58 -39.07 -14.77
N SER A 294 4.68 -39.04 -15.54
CA SER A 294 5.96 -39.71 -15.20
C SER A 294 6.90 -38.80 -14.41
N GLY A 295 6.67 -37.49 -14.46
CA GLY A 295 7.43 -36.46 -13.72
C GLY A 295 6.65 -35.17 -13.62
N LEU A 296 6.87 -34.43 -12.53
CA LEU A 296 6.25 -33.15 -12.28
C LEU A 296 7.15 -32.30 -11.40
N THR A 297 7.22 -31.01 -11.70
CA THR A 297 7.85 -30.02 -10.81
C THR A 297 6.95 -28.78 -10.73
N LEU A 298 6.57 -28.40 -9.51
CA LEU A 298 5.77 -27.24 -9.20
C LEU A 298 6.60 -26.26 -8.35
N PHE A 299 6.59 -24.99 -8.72
CA PHE A 299 7.05 -23.91 -7.86
C PHE A 299 5.87 -23.00 -7.53
N ALA A 300 5.76 -22.57 -6.28
CA ALA A 300 4.77 -21.60 -5.83
C ALA A 300 5.41 -20.62 -4.84
N LEU A 301 5.32 -19.32 -5.14
CA LEU A 301 5.75 -18.27 -4.24
C LEU A 301 4.52 -17.72 -3.53
N LEU A 302 4.40 -18.03 -2.25
CA LEU A 302 3.19 -17.80 -1.45
C LEU A 302 3.46 -17.14 -0.10
N ARG A 303 2.41 -16.54 0.46
CA ARG A 303 2.37 -16.04 1.84
C ARG A 303 0.99 -16.29 2.45
N THR A 304 0.94 -16.85 3.66
CA THR A 304 -0.30 -17.08 4.40
C THR A 304 -0.09 -17.00 5.90
N THR A 305 -1.16 -16.71 6.65
CA THR A 305 -1.22 -16.81 8.12
C THR A 305 -2.33 -17.77 8.58
N SER A 306 -3.02 -18.41 7.64
CA SER A 306 -4.16 -19.26 7.94
C SER A 306 -3.72 -20.60 8.53
N ALA A 307 -4.47 -21.07 9.54
CA ALA A 307 -4.32 -22.39 10.14
C ALA A 307 -5.33 -23.42 9.60
N GLN A 308 -6.13 -23.06 8.60
CA GLN A 308 -7.06 -23.97 7.93
C GLN A 308 -6.33 -24.84 6.89
N ALA A 309 -6.92 -25.99 6.53
CA ALA A 309 -6.46 -26.72 5.36
C ALA A 309 -6.66 -25.85 4.12
N GLN A 310 -5.68 -25.84 3.23
CA GLN A 310 -5.68 -24.94 2.07
C GLN A 310 -5.04 -25.63 0.86
N THR A 311 -5.57 -25.33 -0.32
CA THR A 311 -5.04 -25.86 -1.59
C THR A 311 -4.53 -24.70 -2.46
N LEU A 312 -3.29 -24.82 -2.91
CA LEU A 312 -2.67 -23.88 -3.87
C LEU A 312 -3.09 -24.20 -5.29
N ILE A 313 -2.97 -25.47 -5.67
CA ILE A 313 -3.35 -25.99 -6.98
C ILE A 313 -3.71 -27.46 -6.84
N SER A 314 -4.75 -27.92 -7.53
CA SER A 314 -5.24 -29.29 -7.44
C SER A 314 -5.78 -29.81 -8.77
N PHE A 315 -5.48 -31.07 -9.06
CA PHE A 315 -6.09 -31.91 -10.11
C PHE A 315 -6.66 -33.18 -9.47
N ASP A 316 -7.32 -33.04 -8.33
CA ASP A 316 -7.86 -34.14 -7.51
C ASP A 316 -6.77 -35.11 -6.99
N ARG A 317 -6.42 -34.99 -5.71
CA ARG A 317 -5.42 -35.84 -5.05
C ARG A 317 -5.74 -37.33 -5.10
N SER A 318 -7.01 -37.71 -5.29
CA SER A 318 -7.43 -39.12 -5.42
C SER A 318 -7.25 -39.68 -6.82
N ALA A 319 -7.18 -38.80 -7.80
CA ALA A 319 -7.01 -39.18 -9.20
C ALA A 319 -5.60 -38.88 -9.73
N TYR A 320 -5.02 -37.76 -9.34
CA TYR A 320 -3.69 -37.31 -9.77
C TYR A 320 -2.87 -36.72 -8.63
N TRP A 321 -2.99 -35.39 -8.35
CA TRP A 321 -2.16 -34.70 -7.35
C TRP A 321 -2.78 -33.39 -6.87
N GLU A 322 -2.29 -32.94 -5.73
CA GLU A 322 -2.67 -31.67 -5.09
C GLU A 322 -1.50 -31.11 -4.29
N ALA A 323 -1.29 -29.82 -4.38
CA ALA A 323 -0.35 -29.04 -3.59
C ALA A 323 -1.10 -28.07 -2.68
N GLY A 324 -0.77 -28.06 -1.39
CA GLY A 324 -1.49 -27.22 -0.43
C GLY A 324 -0.79 -27.13 0.91
N LEU A 325 -1.54 -26.76 1.95
CA LEU A 325 -1.10 -26.69 3.33
C LEU A 325 -2.05 -27.45 4.26
N THR A 326 -1.50 -27.99 5.33
CA THR A 326 -2.28 -28.74 6.34
C THR A 326 -3.12 -27.83 7.23
N GLY A 327 -4.25 -28.34 7.70
CA GLY A 327 -5.09 -27.71 8.73
C GLY A 327 -5.07 -28.49 10.04
N GLY A 328 -5.71 -27.93 11.09
CA GLY A 328 -5.86 -28.57 12.40
C GLY A 328 -4.55 -28.73 13.18
N VAL A 329 -4.35 -29.91 13.79
CA VAL A 329 -3.11 -30.22 14.53
C VAL A 329 -1.94 -30.28 13.56
N GLY A 330 -0.94 -29.43 13.74
CA GLY A 330 0.17 -29.29 12.81
C GLY A 330 -0.18 -28.46 11.56
N ALA A 331 -1.08 -27.50 11.70
CA ALA A 331 -1.53 -26.62 10.63
C ALA A 331 -0.38 -25.84 9.97
N GLY A 332 -0.62 -25.48 8.70
CA GLY A 332 0.30 -24.63 7.92
C GLY A 332 1.52 -25.31 7.36
N ARG A 333 1.68 -26.62 7.48
CA ARG A 333 2.76 -27.36 6.83
C ARG A 333 2.48 -27.46 5.33
N GLY A 334 3.49 -27.24 4.50
CA GLY A 334 3.40 -27.52 3.07
C GLY A 334 3.11 -28.99 2.84
N ARG A 335 2.11 -29.27 2.03
CA ARG A 335 1.66 -30.65 1.75
C ARG A 335 1.58 -30.93 0.26
N TRP A 336 2.25 -32.01 -0.16
CA TRP A 336 2.06 -32.60 -1.48
C TRP A 336 1.30 -33.93 -1.36
N SER A 337 0.17 -34.00 -1.98
CA SER A 337 -0.68 -35.19 -2.04
C SER A 337 -0.72 -35.77 -3.45
N THR A 338 -0.62 -37.08 -3.59
CA THR A 338 -0.69 -37.77 -4.89
C THR A 338 -1.56 -39.02 -4.77
N GLN A 339 -2.15 -39.46 -5.88
CA GLN A 339 -2.76 -40.79 -5.95
C GLN A 339 -1.65 -41.89 -5.95
N PRO A 340 -1.95 -43.15 -5.55
CA PRO A 340 -3.13 -43.60 -4.86
C PRO A 340 -3.20 -43.06 -3.43
N GLN A 341 -4.41 -42.80 -2.94
CA GLN A 341 -4.62 -42.36 -1.55
C GLN A 341 -4.55 -43.55 -0.57
N VAL A 342 -3.52 -44.34 -0.64
CA VAL A 342 -3.32 -45.50 0.23
C VAL A 342 -1.95 -45.45 0.90
N GLY A 343 -1.95 -45.61 2.22
CA GLY A 343 -0.74 -45.59 3.03
C GLY A 343 -0.25 -44.20 3.43
N ALA A 344 0.81 -44.18 4.24
CA ALA A 344 1.35 -42.95 4.85
C ALA A 344 2.12 -42.04 3.85
N THR A 345 2.36 -42.53 2.63
CA THR A 345 3.23 -41.86 1.65
C THR A 345 2.48 -41.09 0.57
N HIS A 346 1.13 -41.14 0.54
CA HIS A 346 0.38 -40.32 -0.41
C HIS A 346 0.44 -38.82 -0.07
N HIS A 347 0.65 -38.47 1.19
CA HIS A 347 1.00 -37.14 1.63
C HIS A 347 2.48 -37.02 1.94
N LEU A 348 3.08 -35.91 1.54
CA LEU A 348 4.41 -35.49 1.95
C LEU A 348 4.29 -34.11 2.58
N ASP A 349 4.53 -34.02 3.87
CA ASP A 349 4.39 -32.78 4.61
C ASP A 349 5.77 -32.18 4.96
N SER A 350 5.86 -30.85 4.98
CA SER A 350 7.04 -30.18 5.53
C SER A 350 7.17 -30.41 7.03
N PRO A 351 8.38 -30.46 7.60
CA PRO A 351 8.58 -30.67 9.05
C PRO A 351 8.06 -29.49 9.89
N GLY A 352 8.07 -28.28 9.35
CA GLY A 352 7.61 -27.06 10.01
C GLY A 352 6.47 -26.37 9.26
N PRO A 353 5.74 -25.45 9.93
CA PRO A 353 4.69 -24.67 9.32
C PRO A 353 5.24 -23.56 8.42
N LEU A 354 4.46 -23.16 7.40
CA LEU A 354 4.72 -22.09 6.45
C LEU A 354 3.76 -20.91 6.59
N ASN A 355 2.86 -20.95 7.59
CA ASN A 355 1.81 -19.95 7.81
C ASN A 355 2.22 -18.85 8.80
N ASP A 356 3.49 -18.48 8.79
CA ASP A 356 4.07 -17.44 9.64
C ASP A 356 3.93 -16.00 9.07
N GLY A 357 3.28 -15.86 7.92
CA GLY A 357 3.10 -14.57 7.24
C GLY A 357 4.31 -14.11 6.43
N LEU A 358 5.32 -14.94 6.28
CA LEU A 358 6.47 -14.68 5.43
C LEU A 358 6.24 -15.24 4.03
N TRP A 359 6.88 -14.62 3.03
CA TRP A 359 6.92 -15.19 1.68
C TRP A 359 7.78 -16.45 1.68
N ARG A 360 7.25 -17.51 1.08
CA ARG A 360 7.91 -18.82 0.97
C ARG A 360 7.91 -19.29 -0.46
N LEU A 361 9.05 -19.71 -0.95
CA LEU A 361 9.16 -20.44 -2.21
C LEU A 361 9.04 -21.92 -1.91
N VAL A 362 7.94 -22.53 -2.34
CA VAL A 362 7.70 -23.97 -2.24
C VAL A 362 8.00 -24.62 -3.59
N CYS A 363 8.88 -25.64 -3.61
CA CYS A 363 9.06 -26.48 -4.77
C CYS A 363 8.68 -27.92 -4.43
N MET A 364 7.84 -28.51 -5.27
CA MET A 364 7.37 -29.90 -5.17
C MET A 364 7.79 -30.65 -6.43
N ARG A 365 8.56 -31.73 -6.29
CA ARG A 365 9.07 -32.52 -7.38
C ARG A 365 8.61 -33.98 -7.26
N PHE A 366 8.12 -34.54 -8.37
CA PHE A 366 7.81 -35.97 -8.51
C PHE A 366 8.59 -36.56 -9.68
N ALA A 367 9.14 -37.77 -9.48
CA ALA A 367 9.84 -38.53 -10.52
C ALA A 367 9.46 -40.01 -10.39
N ALA A 368 8.71 -40.55 -11.34
CA ALA A 368 8.44 -41.98 -11.39
C ALA A 368 9.74 -42.77 -11.59
N GLY A 369 9.90 -43.91 -10.94
CA GLY A 369 11.06 -44.77 -11.02
C GLY A 369 12.31 -44.32 -10.26
N ALA A 370 12.26 -43.17 -9.57
CA ALA A 370 13.33 -42.72 -8.67
C ALA A 370 13.23 -43.40 -7.30
N THR A 371 14.36 -43.49 -6.57
CA THR A 371 14.37 -43.97 -5.19
C THR A 371 13.55 -43.08 -4.25
N ALA A 372 13.71 -41.75 -4.42
CA ALA A 372 12.85 -40.75 -3.74
C ALA A 372 11.89 -40.16 -4.76
N THR A 373 10.68 -40.72 -4.85
CA THR A 373 9.72 -40.34 -5.88
C THR A 373 9.07 -38.99 -5.64
N LYS A 374 8.94 -38.55 -4.37
CA LYS A 374 8.46 -37.22 -4.00
C LYS A 374 9.49 -36.46 -3.20
N GLN A 375 9.69 -35.20 -3.52
CA GLN A 375 10.57 -34.29 -2.81
C GLN A 375 9.85 -32.95 -2.59
N LEU A 376 10.03 -32.37 -1.41
CA LEU A 376 9.51 -31.07 -1.03
C LEU A 376 10.69 -30.18 -0.62
N PHE A 377 10.79 -29.02 -1.27
CA PHE A 377 11.79 -28.00 -0.98
C PHE A 377 11.06 -26.73 -0.50
N ILE A 378 11.63 -26.07 0.50
CA ILE A 378 11.19 -24.79 0.99
C ILE A 378 12.38 -23.84 0.95
N ASP A 379 12.23 -22.72 0.27
CA ASP A 379 13.27 -21.71 0.12
C ASP A 379 14.61 -22.34 -0.35
N GLY A 380 14.55 -23.23 -1.34
CA GLY A 380 15.71 -23.94 -1.93
C GLY A 380 16.23 -25.14 -1.13
N VAL A 381 15.73 -25.37 0.08
CA VAL A 381 16.20 -26.45 0.94
C VAL A 381 15.31 -27.68 0.84
N LEU A 382 15.88 -28.86 0.56
CA LEU A 382 15.15 -30.14 0.63
C LEU A 382 14.74 -30.42 2.08
N VAL A 383 13.44 -30.38 2.35
CA VAL A 383 12.89 -30.54 3.72
C VAL A 383 12.21 -31.88 3.95
N ALA A 384 11.75 -32.55 2.90
CA ALA A 384 11.09 -33.83 3.01
C ALA A 384 11.21 -34.67 1.72
N THR A 385 11.25 -35.99 1.85
CA THR A 385 11.24 -36.97 0.74
C THR A 385 10.34 -38.15 1.07
N ALA A 386 9.78 -38.78 0.06
CA ALA A 386 9.04 -40.04 0.19
C ALA A 386 9.13 -40.92 -1.04
N ASP A 387 9.17 -42.23 -0.84
CA ASP A 387 9.19 -43.27 -1.90
C ASP A 387 7.74 -43.74 -2.14
N ALA A 388 6.89 -42.84 -2.58
CA ALA A 388 5.43 -43.10 -2.68
C ALA A 388 5.04 -44.01 -3.84
N HIS A 389 5.81 -44.02 -4.93
CA HIS A 389 5.44 -44.68 -6.18
C HIS A 389 6.63 -45.33 -6.89
N PRO A 390 7.27 -46.35 -6.32
CA PRO A 390 8.44 -46.96 -6.97
C PRO A 390 8.06 -47.50 -8.35
N GLY A 391 8.59 -46.88 -9.41
CA GLY A 391 8.38 -47.28 -10.81
C GLY A 391 6.98 -46.98 -11.38
N GLN A 392 6.11 -46.22 -10.67
CA GLN A 392 4.74 -45.97 -11.14
C GLN A 392 4.52 -44.48 -11.46
N ASN A 393 3.85 -44.23 -12.58
CA ASN A 393 3.34 -42.90 -12.95
C ASN A 393 2.09 -42.55 -12.16
N LEU A 394 1.84 -41.25 -11.99
CA LEU A 394 0.59 -40.76 -11.41
C LEU A 394 -0.56 -40.77 -12.42
N GLY A 395 -1.76 -41.01 -11.95
CA GLY A 395 -3.02 -40.93 -12.69
C GLY A 395 -3.79 -42.25 -12.72
N ASN A 396 -5.09 -42.19 -12.37
CA ASN A 396 -6.01 -43.35 -12.40
C ASN A 396 -6.88 -43.41 -13.67
N GLY A 397 -6.74 -42.42 -14.58
CA GLY A 397 -7.51 -42.35 -15.83
C GLY A 397 -8.83 -41.62 -15.75
N ALA A 398 -9.26 -41.17 -14.56
CA ALA A 398 -10.43 -40.29 -14.44
C ALA A 398 -10.17 -38.91 -15.03
N ALA A 399 -11.13 -38.37 -15.78
CA ALA A 399 -11.01 -36.98 -16.27
C ALA A 399 -11.01 -36.00 -15.11
N ARG A 400 -9.97 -35.13 -15.03
CA ARG A 400 -9.86 -34.09 -14.00
C ARG A 400 -9.36 -32.79 -14.57
N PHE A 401 -10.05 -31.71 -14.16
CA PHE A 401 -9.71 -30.32 -14.45
C PHE A 401 -9.14 -29.65 -13.22
N GLY A 402 -8.18 -28.73 -13.44
CA GLY A 402 -7.44 -28.10 -12.35
C GLY A 402 -8.04 -26.79 -11.85
N PHE A 403 -7.78 -26.50 -10.58
CA PHE A 403 -8.04 -25.21 -9.96
C PHE A 403 -6.80 -24.69 -9.26
N VAL A 404 -6.60 -23.35 -9.31
CA VAL A 404 -5.72 -22.60 -8.42
C VAL A 404 -6.57 -22.02 -7.29
N GLY A 405 -6.14 -22.18 -6.04
CA GLY A 405 -6.79 -21.63 -4.86
C GLY A 405 -7.86 -22.53 -4.24
N ALA A 406 -8.13 -23.72 -4.79
CA ALA A 406 -9.10 -24.65 -4.23
C ALA A 406 -8.81 -26.12 -4.59
N ALA A 407 -9.26 -27.06 -3.76
CA ALA A 407 -9.20 -28.48 -4.05
C ALA A 407 -10.18 -28.85 -5.18
N SER A 408 -9.69 -29.55 -6.21
CA SER A 408 -10.50 -29.95 -7.35
C SER A 408 -11.06 -31.36 -7.20
N GLN A 409 -12.32 -31.54 -7.61
CA GLN A 409 -12.94 -32.83 -7.95
C GLN A 409 -13.63 -32.74 -9.34
N ALA A 410 -13.32 -31.69 -10.09
CA ALA A 410 -13.98 -31.37 -11.34
C ALA A 410 -13.68 -32.38 -12.44
N ASN A 411 -14.73 -32.95 -13.03
CA ASN A 411 -14.68 -33.81 -14.21
C ASN A 411 -15.07 -33.06 -15.50
N VAL A 412 -15.39 -31.78 -15.39
CA VAL A 412 -15.62 -30.82 -16.47
C VAL A 412 -14.92 -29.52 -16.13
N PHE A 413 -14.61 -28.70 -17.17
CA PHE A 413 -14.01 -27.38 -16.96
C PHE A 413 -14.90 -26.51 -16.05
N ASN A 414 -14.27 -25.84 -15.08
CA ASN A 414 -14.95 -25.01 -14.06
C ASN A 414 -16.10 -25.75 -13.33
N GLY A 415 -15.89 -27.05 -13.09
CA GLY A 415 -16.83 -27.90 -12.38
C GLY A 415 -16.73 -27.76 -10.85
N ALA A 416 -17.08 -28.83 -10.13
CA ALA A 416 -17.13 -28.81 -8.68
C ALA A 416 -15.75 -28.68 -8.03
N VAL A 417 -15.61 -27.79 -7.08
CA VAL A 417 -14.48 -27.69 -6.12
C VAL A 417 -14.82 -28.47 -4.85
N ALA A 418 -13.78 -29.05 -4.22
CA ALA A 418 -13.95 -29.87 -3.01
C ALA A 418 -13.77 -29.08 -1.70
N GLY A 419 -13.58 -27.76 -1.77
CA GLY A 419 -13.25 -26.90 -0.61
C GLY A 419 -11.77 -26.66 -0.46
N ASP A 420 -11.29 -26.59 0.78
CA ASP A 420 -9.90 -26.28 1.15
C ASP A 420 -9.37 -25.03 0.42
N PHE A 421 -10.19 -23.96 0.42
CA PHE A 421 -9.87 -22.71 -0.25
C PHE A 421 -8.62 -22.06 0.33
N PHE A 422 -7.75 -21.55 -0.54
CA PHE A 422 -6.53 -20.87 -0.15
C PHE A 422 -6.85 -19.50 0.47
N ARG A 423 -6.25 -19.22 1.61
CA ARG A 423 -6.31 -17.91 2.27
C ARG A 423 -4.91 -17.33 2.39
N GLY A 424 -4.59 -16.40 1.51
CA GLY A 424 -3.24 -15.85 1.47
C GLY A 424 -2.96 -15.15 0.16
N GLU A 425 -1.69 -14.98 -0.13
CA GLU A 425 -1.21 -14.33 -1.34
C GLU A 425 -0.33 -15.30 -2.14
N LEU A 426 -0.53 -15.30 -3.46
CA LEU A 426 0.22 -16.10 -4.42
C LEU A 426 0.81 -15.15 -5.46
N ALA A 427 2.13 -15.02 -5.50
CA ALA A 427 2.82 -14.09 -6.40
C ALA A 427 3.13 -14.74 -7.76
N GLU A 428 3.53 -16.00 -7.74
CA GLU A 428 3.89 -16.73 -8.96
C GLU A 428 3.71 -18.24 -8.78
N LEU A 429 3.29 -18.93 -9.85
CA LEU A 429 3.12 -20.37 -9.91
C LEU A 429 3.68 -20.90 -11.22
N VAL A 430 4.54 -21.93 -11.16
CA VAL A 430 5.20 -22.54 -12.30
C VAL A 430 5.03 -24.06 -12.24
N LEU A 431 4.56 -24.68 -13.32
CA LEU A 431 4.35 -26.12 -13.40
C LEU A 431 5.06 -26.71 -14.64
N TYR A 432 5.95 -27.64 -14.39
CA TYR A 432 6.55 -28.49 -15.42
C TYR A 432 5.97 -29.89 -15.38
N HIS A 433 5.69 -30.46 -16.55
CA HIS A 433 5.23 -31.85 -16.70
C HIS A 433 6.41 -32.81 -16.82
N ARG A 434 7.42 -32.60 -16.02
CA ARG A 434 8.62 -33.45 -15.83
C ARG A 434 9.29 -33.15 -14.49
N ALA A 435 10.07 -34.11 -14.03
CA ALA A 435 10.98 -33.87 -12.92
C ALA A 435 12.19 -33.05 -13.43
N LEU A 436 12.38 -31.82 -12.94
CA LEU A 436 13.61 -31.08 -13.23
C LEU A 436 14.81 -31.75 -12.56
N SER A 437 16.00 -31.67 -13.19
CA SER A 437 17.25 -32.01 -12.50
C SER A 437 17.53 -31.02 -11.35
N GLU A 438 18.50 -31.31 -10.50
CA GLU A 438 18.90 -30.39 -9.43
C GLU A 438 19.37 -29.06 -9.99
N ASP A 439 20.25 -29.07 -10.99
CA ASP A 439 20.76 -27.87 -11.65
C ASP A 439 19.63 -27.04 -12.30
N GLU A 440 18.67 -27.68 -12.95
CA GLU A 440 17.51 -26.97 -13.54
C GLU A 440 16.61 -26.36 -12.49
N ARG A 441 16.33 -27.09 -11.40
CA ARG A 441 15.55 -26.60 -10.27
C ARG A 441 16.23 -25.40 -9.63
N ASP A 442 17.53 -25.51 -9.33
CA ASP A 442 18.33 -24.46 -8.72
C ASP A 442 18.36 -23.19 -9.59
N ARG A 443 18.44 -23.34 -10.91
CA ARG A 443 18.39 -22.21 -11.86
C ARG A 443 17.04 -21.50 -11.85
N VAL A 444 15.93 -22.24 -11.73
CA VAL A 444 14.58 -21.63 -11.58
C VAL A 444 14.45 -20.97 -10.20
N GLU A 445 14.97 -21.57 -9.14
CA GLU A 445 14.99 -20.95 -7.81
C GLU A 445 15.80 -19.64 -7.82
N GLN A 446 16.95 -19.59 -8.50
CA GLN A 446 17.72 -18.35 -8.70
C GLN A 446 16.92 -17.26 -9.44
N TYR A 447 16.09 -17.63 -10.43
CA TYR A 447 15.18 -16.68 -11.06
C TYR A 447 14.22 -16.05 -10.03
N PHE A 448 13.64 -16.84 -9.11
CA PHE A 448 12.78 -16.29 -8.04
C PHE A 448 13.57 -15.38 -7.10
N VAL A 449 14.80 -15.75 -6.75
CA VAL A 449 15.69 -14.90 -5.92
C VAL A 449 15.97 -13.56 -6.58
N GLU A 450 16.35 -13.53 -7.85
CA GLU A 450 16.66 -12.29 -8.57
C GLU A 450 15.41 -11.42 -8.75
N LYS A 451 14.26 -12.05 -8.91
CA LYS A 451 13.01 -11.33 -9.16
C LYS A 451 12.37 -10.78 -7.90
N TYR A 452 12.43 -11.50 -6.78
CA TYR A 452 11.64 -11.23 -5.58
C TYR A 452 12.48 -11.04 -4.30
N GLY A 453 13.78 -11.36 -4.35
CA GLY A 453 14.71 -11.25 -3.22
C GLY A 453 15.18 -9.86 -2.86
#